data_7ba604e8b9d67de0ff67d5987e09efd3
#
_entry.id   7ba604e8b9d67de0ff67d5987e09efd3
#
_cell.length_a   1.000
_cell.length_b   1.000
_cell.length_c   1.000
_cell.angle_alpha   90.00
_cell.angle_beta   90.00
_cell.angle_gamma   90.00
#
_symmetry.space_group_name_H-M   'P 1'
#
loop_
_entity.id
_entity.type
_entity.pdbx_description
1 polymer ?
#
loop_
_entity_poly.entity_id
_entity_poly.type
_entity_poly.pdbx_seq_one_letter_code
_entity_poly.pdbx_strand_id
1 'polypeptide(L)'
;MLFRSELDVVVQRMLCKYPQERYPDWAELALELARIGHLSVYDQAIRDSEKFLALRPAALLTQLSDADLWELTRIGQWRRVPSQTVLLNEGKSGDSLFILARGEAKVTARGRLLNVLRAGECFGEMAYARDQAASRQATVETSTDALLVELTRSALDGLSIGCQLQLNRALLRALADRLELANVRLIPST
;
A
#
# COMPACT_ATOMS: atom_id res chain seq x y z
N MET A 1 -17.50 16.53 20.05
CA MET A 1 -18.20 16.26 21.33
C MET A 1 -18.57 14.78 21.50
N LEU A 2 -18.81 13.98 20.43
CA LEU A 2 -19.15 12.54 20.49
C LEU A 2 -18.06 11.65 21.07
N PHE A 3 -16.80 11.93 20.76
CA PHE A 3 -15.64 11.13 21.17
C PHE A 3 -15.49 10.99 22.71
N ARG A 4 -15.80 12.06 23.45
CA ARG A 4 -15.70 12.08 24.92
C ARG A 4 -16.74 11.17 25.58
N SER A 5 -17.95 11.10 25.03
CA SER A 5 -19.04 10.29 25.58
C SER A 5 -18.81 8.78 25.37
N GLU A 6 -18.22 8.38 24.23
CA GLU A 6 -17.93 6.97 23.97
C GLU A 6 -16.78 6.44 24.85
N LEU A 7 -15.75 7.27 25.06
CA LEU A 7 -14.65 6.94 25.97
C LEU A 7 -15.15 6.80 27.43
N ASP A 8 -16.06 7.68 27.84
CA ASP A 8 -16.65 7.62 29.19
C ASP A 8 -17.38 6.29 29.42
N VAL A 9 -18.09 5.76 28.42
CA VAL A 9 -18.75 4.44 28.50
C VAL A 9 -17.74 3.32 28.72
N VAL A 10 -16.63 3.34 28.00
CA VAL A 10 -15.56 2.34 28.16
C VAL A 10 -14.96 2.41 29.57
N VAL A 11 -14.66 3.62 30.03
CA VAL A 11 -14.11 3.82 31.38
C VAL A 11 -15.10 3.35 32.46
N GLN A 12 -16.39 3.67 32.33
CA GLN A 12 -17.42 3.20 33.27
C GLN A 12 -17.48 1.66 33.29
N ARG A 13 -17.45 1.00 32.12
CA ARG A 13 -17.43 -0.48 32.06
C ARG A 13 -16.18 -1.06 32.71
N MET A 14 -15.00 -0.45 32.52
CA MET A 14 -13.77 -0.86 33.21
C MET A 14 -13.86 -0.75 34.73
N LEU A 15 -14.57 0.26 35.23
CA LEU A 15 -14.70 0.58 36.63
C LEU A 15 -15.92 -0.09 37.30
N CYS A 16 -16.70 -0.91 36.58
CA CYS A 16 -17.85 -1.64 37.16
C CYS A 16 -17.46 -2.38 38.43
N LYS A 17 -18.36 -2.34 39.43
CA LYS A 17 -18.12 -2.98 40.73
C LYS A 17 -17.95 -4.49 40.59
N TYR A 18 -18.76 -5.12 39.74
CA TYR A 18 -18.73 -6.56 39.54
C TYR A 18 -17.78 -6.94 38.38
N PRO A 19 -16.81 -7.86 38.61
CA PRO A 19 -15.82 -8.24 37.57
C PRO A 19 -16.41 -8.79 36.27
N GLN A 20 -17.58 -9.50 36.37
CA GLN A 20 -18.29 -10.06 35.21
C GLN A 20 -18.92 -8.99 34.31
N GLU A 21 -19.05 -7.75 34.78
CA GLU A 21 -19.57 -6.62 33.98
C GLU A 21 -18.46 -5.86 33.26
N ARG A 22 -17.21 -6.18 33.60
CA ARG A 22 -16.04 -5.59 32.95
C ARG A 22 -15.74 -6.27 31.61
N TYR A 23 -14.71 -5.82 30.95
CA TYR A 23 -14.17 -6.51 29.78
C TYR A 23 -13.57 -7.86 30.19
N PRO A 24 -13.94 -8.97 29.52
CA PRO A 24 -13.47 -10.32 29.87
C PRO A 24 -11.95 -10.46 29.69
N ASP A 25 -11.37 -9.74 28.73
CA ASP A 25 -9.94 -9.72 28.47
C ASP A 25 -9.48 -8.38 27.89
N TRP A 26 -8.15 -8.24 27.78
CA TRP A 26 -7.51 -7.05 27.24
C TRP A 26 -7.73 -6.88 25.73
N ALA A 27 -8.04 -7.96 25.01
CA ALA A 27 -8.25 -7.91 23.57
C ALA A 27 -9.58 -7.24 23.25
N GLU A 28 -10.66 -7.55 23.99
CA GLU A 28 -11.96 -6.89 23.82
C GLU A 28 -11.89 -5.40 24.17
N LEU A 29 -11.19 -5.04 25.26
CA LEU A 29 -10.96 -3.64 25.62
C LEU A 29 -10.17 -2.90 24.54
N ALA A 30 -9.11 -3.52 24.00
CA ALA A 30 -8.28 -2.91 22.96
C ALA A 30 -9.07 -2.69 21.67
N LEU A 31 -9.93 -3.62 21.28
CA LEU A 31 -10.84 -3.48 20.13
C LEU A 31 -11.81 -2.33 20.31
N GLU A 32 -12.41 -2.19 21.50
CA GLU A 32 -13.36 -1.11 21.80
C GLU A 32 -12.66 0.26 21.76
N LEU A 33 -11.49 0.37 22.37
CA LEU A 33 -10.68 1.60 22.32
C LEU A 33 -10.22 1.94 20.90
N ALA A 34 -9.85 0.93 20.12
CA ALA A 34 -9.48 1.13 18.72
C ALA A 34 -10.66 1.66 17.89
N ARG A 35 -11.87 1.12 18.12
CA ARG A 35 -13.12 1.57 17.49
C ARG A 35 -13.41 3.05 17.80
N ILE A 36 -13.32 3.43 19.08
CA ILE A 36 -13.59 4.80 19.54
C ILE A 36 -12.54 5.78 19.01
N GLY A 37 -11.26 5.37 19.02
CA GLY A 37 -10.15 6.18 18.52
C GLY A 37 -10.07 6.24 17.00
N HIS A 38 -10.99 5.61 16.26
CA HIS A 38 -10.88 5.37 14.82
C HIS A 38 -9.53 4.74 14.43
N LEU A 39 -8.87 4.10 15.40
CA LEU A 39 -7.66 3.32 15.17
C LEU A 39 -8.10 2.04 14.47
N SER A 40 -7.92 2.00 13.18
CA SER A 40 -8.17 0.78 12.43
C SER A 40 -7.17 -0.30 12.87
N VAL A 41 -7.55 -1.56 12.81
CA VAL A 41 -6.64 -2.72 12.98
C VAL A 41 -5.45 -2.60 12.00
N TYR A 42 -5.59 -1.77 10.99
CA TYR A 42 -4.61 -1.45 9.97
C TYR A 42 -3.48 -0.50 10.45
N ASP A 43 -3.67 0.22 11.59
CA ASP A 43 -2.65 1.12 12.17
C ASP A 43 -1.63 0.40 13.09
N GLN A 44 -1.69 -0.92 13.20
CA GLN A 44 -0.64 -1.66 13.91
C GLN A 44 0.70 -1.47 13.20
N ALA A 45 1.71 -1.08 13.97
CA ALA A 45 3.07 -0.91 13.47
C ALA A 45 3.54 -2.19 12.74
N ILE A 46 3.80 -2.07 11.44
CA ILE A 46 4.26 -3.19 10.61
C ILE A 46 5.73 -3.41 10.94
N ARG A 47 6.08 -4.62 11.41
CA ARG A 47 7.47 -4.95 11.75
C ARG A 47 8.34 -4.96 10.50
N ASP A 48 9.59 -4.53 10.61
CA ASP A 48 10.52 -4.49 9.47
C ASP A 48 10.76 -5.88 8.85
N SER A 49 10.76 -6.93 9.67
CA SER A 49 10.80 -8.31 9.16
C SER A 49 9.58 -8.68 8.32
N GLU A 50 8.39 -8.23 8.69
CA GLU A 50 7.17 -8.45 7.92
C GLU A 50 7.22 -7.70 6.58
N LYS A 51 7.68 -6.45 6.60
CA LYS A 51 7.88 -5.62 5.41
C LYS A 51 8.84 -6.28 4.42
N PHE A 52 10.01 -6.71 4.92
CA PHE A 52 11.02 -7.40 4.13
C PHE A 52 10.48 -8.67 3.50
N LEU A 53 9.86 -9.55 4.31
CA LEU A 53 9.29 -10.81 3.83
C LEU A 53 8.15 -10.59 2.83
N ALA A 54 7.44 -9.47 2.90
CA ALA A 54 6.39 -9.13 1.96
C ALA A 54 6.93 -8.62 0.61
N LEU A 55 8.10 -7.95 0.58
CA LEU A 55 8.76 -7.50 -0.64
C LEU A 55 9.56 -8.61 -1.33
N ARG A 56 10.17 -9.52 -0.56
CA ARG A 56 11.07 -10.53 -1.08
C ARG A 56 10.53 -11.36 -2.26
N PRO A 57 9.26 -11.82 -2.26
CA PRO A 57 8.69 -12.59 -3.37
C PRO A 57 8.24 -11.73 -4.55
N ALA A 58 8.35 -10.38 -4.48
CA ALA A 58 7.88 -9.51 -5.53
C ALA A 58 8.68 -9.71 -6.82
N ALA A 59 8.00 -10.09 -7.90
CA ALA A 59 8.63 -10.33 -9.21
C ALA A 59 9.42 -9.11 -9.71
N LEU A 60 8.90 -7.91 -9.44
CA LEU A 60 9.58 -6.64 -9.74
C LEU A 60 10.97 -6.56 -9.10
N LEU A 61 11.14 -7.09 -7.89
CA LEU A 61 12.32 -6.87 -7.06
C LEU A 61 13.33 -8.05 -7.08
N THR A 62 13.13 -9.04 -7.94
CA THR A 62 13.94 -10.28 -7.98
C THR A 62 15.43 -10.05 -8.24
N GLN A 63 15.81 -8.92 -8.84
CA GLN A 63 17.20 -8.58 -9.15
C GLN A 63 17.87 -7.76 -8.04
N LEU A 64 17.11 -7.33 -7.03
CA LEU A 64 17.63 -6.58 -5.89
C LEU A 64 18.24 -7.54 -4.88
N SER A 65 19.38 -7.14 -4.30
CA SER A 65 19.98 -7.86 -3.17
C SER A 65 19.14 -7.69 -1.89
N ASP A 66 19.40 -8.53 -0.90
CA ASP A 66 18.75 -8.38 0.41
C ASP A 66 19.08 -7.01 1.04
N ALA A 67 20.27 -6.47 0.81
CA ALA A 67 20.64 -5.13 1.27
C ALA A 67 19.78 -4.05 0.63
N ASP A 68 19.56 -4.11 -0.70
CA ASP A 68 18.69 -3.19 -1.43
C ASP A 68 17.23 -3.29 -0.93
N LEU A 69 16.74 -4.51 -0.69
CA LEU A 69 15.40 -4.72 -0.14
C LEU A 69 15.25 -4.12 1.25
N TRP A 70 16.30 -4.19 2.09
CA TRP A 70 16.31 -3.53 3.39
C TRP A 70 16.31 -2.01 3.28
N GLU A 71 17.03 -1.42 2.30
CA GLU A 71 16.96 0.00 2.02
C GLU A 71 15.54 0.42 1.68
N LEU A 72 14.88 -0.27 0.71
CA LEU A 72 13.48 0.00 0.34
C LEU A 72 12.51 -0.15 1.52
N THR A 73 12.72 -1.17 2.36
CA THR A 73 11.89 -1.42 3.54
C THR A 73 11.92 -0.24 4.51
N ARG A 74 13.08 0.38 4.69
CA ARG A 74 13.28 1.48 5.64
C ARG A 74 12.77 2.83 5.15
N ILE A 75 12.94 3.15 3.86
CA ILE A 75 12.53 4.44 3.32
C ILE A 75 11.04 4.49 3.00
N GLY A 76 10.42 3.33 2.77
CA GLY A 76 9.04 3.22 2.34
C GLY A 76 8.04 3.57 3.44
N GLN A 77 6.96 4.25 3.06
CA GLN A 77 5.81 4.47 3.91
C GLN A 77 4.85 3.28 3.76
N TRP A 78 4.77 2.46 4.78
CA TRP A 78 4.00 1.23 4.77
C TRP A 78 2.60 1.45 5.30
N ARG A 79 1.61 0.87 4.59
CA ARG A 79 0.22 0.96 4.99
C ARG A 79 -0.50 -0.37 4.78
N ARG A 80 -1.30 -0.78 5.78
CA ARG A 80 -2.37 -1.75 5.60
C ARG A 80 -3.64 -0.99 5.25
N VAL A 81 -4.31 -1.40 4.22
CA VAL A 81 -5.55 -0.76 3.78
C VAL A 81 -6.64 -1.81 3.56
N PRO A 82 -7.89 -1.53 3.94
CA PRO A 82 -9.00 -2.44 3.69
C PRO A 82 -9.32 -2.51 2.19
N SER A 83 -10.10 -3.52 1.82
CA SER A 83 -10.70 -3.61 0.49
C SER A 83 -11.53 -2.36 0.17
N GLN A 84 -11.75 -2.08 -1.12
CA GLN A 84 -12.52 -0.93 -1.61
C GLN A 84 -11.93 0.45 -1.21
N THR A 85 -10.62 0.51 -0.96
CA THR A 85 -9.91 1.76 -0.68
C THR A 85 -9.29 2.31 -1.96
N VAL A 86 -9.61 3.56 -2.29
CA VAL A 86 -9.00 4.27 -3.43
C VAL A 86 -7.61 4.75 -3.02
N LEU A 87 -6.60 4.22 -3.68
CA LEU A 87 -5.18 4.53 -3.47
C LEU A 87 -4.71 5.69 -4.36
N LEU A 88 -5.13 5.70 -5.61
CA LEU A 88 -4.85 6.74 -6.58
C LEU A 88 -6.13 7.14 -7.29
N ASN A 89 -6.28 8.43 -7.55
CA ASN A 89 -7.39 8.96 -8.37
C ASN A 89 -6.85 9.43 -9.73
N GLU A 90 -7.51 9.03 -10.81
CA GLU A 90 -7.26 9.54 -12.17
C GLU A 90 -7.32 11.07 -12.18
N GLY A 91 -6.40 11.71 -12.88
CA GLY A 91 -6.31 13.16 -13.01
C GLY A 91 -5.67 13.89 -11.83
N LYS A 92 -5.52 13.28 -10.66
CA LYS A 92 -4.82 13.90 -9.52
C LYS A 92 -3.31 13.91 -9.75
N SER A 93 -2.63 14.94 -9.28
CA SER A 93 -1.17 15.04 -9.32
C SER A 93 -0.52 14.14 -8.27
N GLY A 94 0.67 13.62 -8.58
CA GLY A 94 1.49 12.85 -7.62
C GLY A 94 2.79 12.37 -8.25
N ASP A 95 3.76 12.07 -7.42
CA ASP A 95 5.12 11.66 -7.79
C ASP A 95 5.57 10.35 -7.11
N SER A 96 4.70 9.73 -6.33
CA SER A 96 5.00 8.50 -5.62
C SER A 96 4.84 7.28 -6.51
N LEU A 97 5.73 6.31 -6.29
CA LEU A 97 5.65 4.93 -6.75
C LEU A 97 5.10 4.06 -5.62
N PHE A 98 4.29 3.08 -5.96
CA PHE A 98 3.73 2.13 -5.00
C PHE A 98 4.08 0.70 -5.39
N ILE A 99 4.32 -0.15 -4.40
CA ILE A 99 4.43 -1.60 -4.58
C ILE A 99 3.35 -2.26 -3.73
N LEU A 100 2.54 -3.09 -4.36
CA LEU A 100 1.54 -3.90 -3.69
C LEU A 100 2.22 -5.14 -3.11
N ALA A 101 2.49 -5.13 -1.81
CA ALA A 101 3.21 -6.21 -1.15
C ALA A 101 2.30 -7.43 -0.85
N ARG A 102 1.00 -7.18 -0.60
CA ARG A 102 -0.05 -8.21 -0.44
C ARG A 102 -1.39 -7.68 -0.93
N GLY A 103 -2.29 -8.58 -1.33
CA GLY A 103 -3.63 -8.26 -1.79
C GLY A 103 -3.72 -8.03 -3.28
N GLU A 104 -4.85 -7.49 -3.71
CA GLU A 104 -5.16 -7.19 -5.10
C GLU A 104 -5.77 -5.80 -5.23
N ALA A 105 -5.55 -5.13 -6.36
CA ALA A 105 -6.12 -3.85 -6.67
C ALA A 105 -6.55 -3.76 -8.15
N LYS A 106 -7.67 -3.12 -8.43
CA LYS A 106 -8.14 -2.85 -9.78
C LYS A 106 -7.62 -1.50 -10.26
N VAL A 107 -7.23 -1.44 -11.52
CA VAL A 107 -6.81 -0.22 -12.22
C VAL A 107 -7.90 0.14 -13.22
N THR A 108 -8.48 1.30 -13.08
CA THR A 108 -9.54 1.80 -13.98
C THR A 108 -9.16 3.16 -14.56
N ALA A 109 -9.50 3.38 -15.82
CA ALA A 109 -9.40 4.71 -16.42
C ALA A 109 -10.65 4.98 -17.25
N ARG A 110 -11.19 6.18 -17.14
CA ARG A 110 -12.43 6.61 -17.80
C ARG A 110 -13.57 5.61 -17.58
N GLY A 111 -13.67 5.08 -16.35
CA GLY A 111 -14.68 4.09 -15.98
C GLY A 111 -14.49 2.68 -16.54
N ARG A 112 -13.39 2.40 -17.26
CA ARG A 112 -13.08 1.07 -17.81
C ARG A 112 -11.99 0.38 -17.01
N LEU A 113 -12.16 -0.90 -16.72
CA LEU A 113 -11.14 -1.74 -16.11
C LEU A 113 -10.01 -1.95 -17.12
N LEU A 114 -8.79 -1.54 -16.74
CA LEU A 114 -7.59 -1.72 -17.56
C LEU A 114 -6.80 -2.96 -17.12
N ASN A 115 -6.67 -3.16 -15.81
CA ASN A 115 -5.87 -4.24 -15.24
C ASN A 115 -6.29 -4.56 -13.81
N VAL A 116 -5.89 -5.73 -13.32
CA VAL A 116 -5.92 -6.12 -11.91
C VAL A 116 -4.49 -6.35 -11.46
N LEU A 117 -4.04 -5.57 -10.48
CA LEU A 117 -2.72 -5.70 -9.87
C LEU A 117 -2.75 -6.77 -8.79
N ARG A 118 -1.69 -7.54 -8.73
CA ARG A 118 -1.47 -8.58 -7.71
C ARG A 118 -0.27 -8.27 -6.84
N ALA A 119 -0.14 -8.99 -5.75
CA ALA A 119 1.03 -8.89 -4.89
C ALA A 119 2.33 -9.02 -5.69
N GLY A 120 3.29 -8.13 -5.42
CA GLY A 120 4.56 -8.05 -6.13
C GLY A 120 4.58 -7.08 -7.31
N GLU A 121 3.44 -6.49 -7.69
CA GLU A 121 3.38 -5.51 -8.79
C GLU A 121 3.45 -4.07 -8.27
N CYS A 122 3.94 -3.17 -9.13
CA CYS A 122 4.00 -1.74 -8.85
C CYS A 122 2.93 -0.96 -9.63
N PHE A 123 2.62 0.23 -9.12
CA PHE A 123 1.74 1.20 -9.78
C PHE A 123 2.16 2.64 -9.42
N GLY A 124 1.71 3.60 -10.20
CA GLY A 124 2.11 5.00 -10.04
C GLY A 124 3.51 5.32 -10.63
N GLU A 125 4.19 4.34 -11.20
CA GLU A 125 5.53 4.44 -11.80
C GLU A 125 5.62 5.46 -12.92
N MET A 126 4.53 5.68 -13.66
CA MET A 126 4.52 6.66 -14.75
C MET A 126 4.68 8.10 -14.25
N ALA A 127 4.19 8.40 -13.04
CA ALA A 127 4.40 9.70 -12.43
C ALA A 127 5.83 9.84 -11.87
N TYR A 128 6.40 8.75 -11.34
CA TYR A 128 7.79 8.71 -10.91
C TYR A 128 8.77 8.87 -12.08
N ALA A 129 8.50 8.24 -13.24
CA ALA A 129 9.35 8.30 -14.42
C ALA A 129 9.41 9.70 -15.09
N ARG A 130 8.55 10.64 -14.70
CA ARG A 130 8.54 12.02 -15.21
C ARG A 130 9.20 12.95 -14.21
N ASP A 131 9.95 13.94 -14.68
CA ASP A 131 10.71 14.89 -13.83
C ASP A 131 9.83 15.84 -13.01
N GLN A 132 8.55 15.93 -13.31
CA GLN A 132 7.59 16.78 -12.60
C GLN A 132 6.40 15.94 -12.13
N ALA A 133 5.76 16.39 -11.05
CA ALA A 133 4.52 15.78 -10.57
C ALA A 133 3.50 15.69 -11.72
N ALA A 134 3.24 14.48 -12.18
CA ALA A 134 2.38 14.23 -13.32
C ALA A 134 0.97 13.85 -12.87
N SER A 135 0.00 14.11 -13.72
CA SER A 135 -1.36 13.63 -13.53
C SER A 135 -1.40 12.10 -13.58
N ARG A 136 -2.06 11.48 -12.59
CA ARG A 136 -2.31 10.03 -12.54
C ARG A 136 -3.17 9.62 -13.72
N GLN A 137 -2.75 8.62 -14.45
CA GLN A 137 -3.41 8.16 -15.68
C GLN A 137 -4.61 7.24 -15.42
N ALA A 138 -4.74 6.76 -14.18
CA ALA A 138 -5.78 5.82 -13.79
C ALA A 138 -6.11 5.95 -12.30
N THR A 139 -7.28 5.48 -11.93
CA THR A 139 -7.68 5.22 -10.55
C THR A 139 -7.24 3.82 -10.16
N VAL A 140 -6.66 3.68 -8.97
CA VAL A 140 -6.29 2.39 -8.38
C VAL A 140 -7.04 2.22 -7.08
N GLU A 141 -7.78 1.11 -6.96
CA GLU A 141 -8.62 0.79 -5.79
C GLU A 141 -8.39 -0.65 -5.37
N THR A 142 -8.21 -0.89 -4.07
CA THR A 142 -8.04 -2.24 -3.52
C THR A 142 -9.27 -3.10 -3.74
N SER A 143 -9.09 -4.35 -4.20
CA SER A 143 -10.15 -5.34 -4.33
C SER A 143 -10.25 -6.23 -3.10
N THR A 144 -9.14 -6.40 -2.38
CA THR A 144 -9.02 -7.13 -1.11
C THR A 144 -8.30 -6.25 -0.09
N ASP A 145 -8.25 -6.69 1.16
CA ASP A 145 -7.35 -6.12 2.14
C ASP A 145 -5.91 -6.21 1.61
N ALA A 146 -5.16 -5.12 1.73
CA ALA A 146 -3.86 -5.00 1.11
C ALA A 146 -2.78 -4.47 2.06
N LEU A 147 -1.54 -4.89 1.82
CA LEU A 147 -0.33 -4.30 2.35
C LEU A 147 0.42 -3.66 1.20
N LEU A 148 0.72 -2.39 1.32
CA LEU A 148 1.45 -1.64 0.29
C LEU A 148 2.54 -0.76 0.90
N VAL A 149 3.53 -0.46 0.08
CA VAL A 149 4.56 0.52 0.38
C VAL A 149 4.49 1.64 -0.65
N GLU A 150 4.47 2.87 -0.14
CA GLU A 150 4.60 4.09 -0.92
C GLU A 150 6.05 4.58 -0.86
N LEU A 151 6.63 4.83 -2.02
CA LEU A 151 7.97 5.32 -2.21
C LEU A 151 7.89 6.68 -2.90
N THR A 152 8.08 7.76 -2.14
CA THR A 152 8.12 9.11 -2.69
C THR A 152 9.42 9.32 -3.47
N ARG A 153 9.42 10.26 -4.42
CA ARG A 153 10.63 10.63 -5.17
C ARG A 153 11.79 10.97 -4.23
N SER A 154 11.56 11.81 -3.24
CA SER A 154 12.58 12.22 -2.28
C SER A 154 13.15 11.06 -1.46
N ALA A 155 12.32 10.06 -1.13
CA ALA A 155 12.78 8.86 -0.45
C ALA A 155 13.66 8.00 -1.39
N LEU A 156 13.26 7.85 -2.66
CA LEU A 156 14.02 7.10 -3.66
C LEU A 156 15.37 7.74 -3.99
N ASP A 157 15.44 9.07 -3.99
CA ASP A 157 16.69 9.82 -4.17
C ASP A 157 17.69 9.58 -3.01
N GLY A 158 17.20 9.18 -1.85
CA GLY A 158 18.02 8.83 -0.67
C GLY A 158 18.58 7.40 -0.66
N LEU A 159 18.22 6.56 -1.63
CA LEU A 159 18.77 5.21 -1.78
C LEU A 159 20.24 5.24 -2.22
N SER A 160 20.98 4.16 -1.93
CA SER A 160 22.29 3.94 -2.53
C SER A 160 22.20 3.92 -4.05
N ILE A 161 23.23 4.39 -4.72
CA ILE A 161 23.30 4.44 -6.22
C ILE A 161 23.06 3.04 -6.81
N GLY A 162 23.58 2.00 -6.17
CA GLY A 162 23.39 0.62 -6.60
C GLY A 162 21.91 0.22 -6.55
N CYS A 163 21.24 0.49 -5.45
CA CYS A 163 19.81 0.21 -5.26
C CYS A 163 18.94 0.99 -6.24
N GLN A 164 19.22 2.30 -6.43
CA GLN A 164 18.53 3.13 -7.44
C GLN A 164 18.64 2.54 -8.84
N LEU A 165 19.86 2.13 -9.25
CA LEU A 165 20.10 1.56 -10.55
C LEU A 165 19.33 0.26 -10.77
N GLN A 166 19.33 -0.65 -9.78
CA GLN A 166 18.61 -1.92 -9.87
C GLN A 166 17.09 -1.71 -9.89
N LEU A 167 16.58 -0.81 -9.05
CA LEU A 167 15.16 -0.46 -9.02
C LEU A 167 14.71 0.14 -10.36
N ASN A 168 15.49 1.10 -10.92
CA ASN A 168 15.17 1.71 -12.20
C ASN A 168 15.15 0.67 -13.34
N ARG A 169 16.09 -0.28 -13.35
CA ARG A 169 16.09 -1.39 -14.30
C ARG A 169 14.86 -2.29 -14.15
N ALA A 170 14.45 -2.56 -12.92
CA ALA A 170 13.25 -3.34 -12.64
C ALA A 170 11.98 -2.63 -13.14
N LEU A 171 11.87 -1.33 -12.90
CA LEU A 171 10.75 -0.50 -13.38
C LEU A 171 10.70 -0.44 -14.91
N LEU A 172 11.86 -0.28 -15.58
CA LEU A 172 11.93 -0.29 -17.04
C LEU A 172 11.44 -1.62 -17.63
N ARG A 173 11.80 -2.77 -17.02
CA ARG A 173 11.29 -4.08 -17.45
C ARG A 173 9.78 -4.15 -17.28
N ALA A 174 9.27 -3.78 -16.10
CA ALA A 174 7.83 -3.79 -15.83
C ALA A 174 7.04 -2.90 -16.80
N LEU A 175 7.59 -1.74 -17.20
CA LEU A 175 6.97 -0.87 -18.20
C LEU A 175 7.02 -1.50 -19.60
N ALA A 176 8.13 -2.15 -19.97
CA ALA A 176 8.26 -2.85 -21.25
C ALA A 176 7.25 -3.99 -21.36
N ASP A 177 7.14 -4.83 -20.32
CA ASP A 177 6.16 -5.94 -20.25
C ASP A 177 4.72 -5.44 -20.38
N ARG A 178 4.39 -4.33 -19.72
CA ARG A 178 3.06 -3.69 -19.81
C ARG A 178 2.78 -3.14 -21.20
N LEU A 179 3.78 -2.54 -21.83
CA LEU A 179 3.65 -2.04 -23.23
C LEU A 179 3.43 -3.19 -24.20
N GLU A 180 4.16 -4.29 -24.05
CA GLU A 180 3.98 -5.49 -24.87
C GLU A 180 2.57 -6.06 -24.73
N LEU A 181 2.09 -6.23 -23.51
CA LEU A 181 0.72 -6.68 -23.24
C LEU A 181 -0.32 -5.73 -23.83
N ALA A 182 -0.11 -4.43 -23.77
CA ALA A 182 -1.02 -3.44 -24.35
C ALA A 182 -1.05 -3.56 -25.90
N ASN A 183 0.11 -3.75 -26.53
CA ASN A 183 0.23 -3.92 -27.97
C ASN A 183 -0.49 -5.20 -28.46
N VAL A 184 -0.33 -6.31 -27.73
CA VAL A 184 -1.05 -7.57 -28.05
C VAL A 184 -2.56 -7.38 -28.01
N ARG A 185 -3.07 -6.61 -27.06
CA ARG A 185 -4.52 -6.33 -26.93
C ARG A 185 -5.07 -5.42 -28.06
N LEU A 186 -4.21 -4.67 -28.72
CA LEU A 186 -4.59 -3.78 -29.83
C LEU A 186 -4.62 -4.50 -31.19
N ILE A 187 -3.99 -5.69 -31.30
CA ILE A 187 -4.06 -6.49 -32.52
C ILE A 187 -5.42 -7.18 -32.56
N PRO A 188 -6.30 -6.87 -33.55
CA PRO A 188 -7.58 -7.55 -33.68
C PRO A 188 -7.35 -9.04 -33.88
N SER A 189 -8.05 -9.88 -33.13
CA SER A 189 -8.12 -11.32 -33.41
C SER A 189 -8.80 -11.48 -34.78
N THR A 190 -8.03 -11.88 -35.78
CA THR A 190 -8.54 -12.27 -37.12
C THR A 190 -9.36 -13.54 -37.01
#